data_5693c1cc6112362a5099a9ab02760dde
#
_entry.id   5693c1cc6112362a5099a9ab02760dde
#
_cell.length_a   1.000
_cell.length_b   1.000
_cell.length_c   1.000
_cell.angle_alpha   90.00
_cell.angle_beta   90.00
_cell.angle_gamma   90.00
#
_symmetry.space_group_name_H-M   'P 1'
#
loop_
_entity.id
_entity.type
_entity.pdbx_description
1 polymer ?
#
loop_
_entity_poly.entity_id
_entity_poly.type
_entity_poly.pdbx_seq_one_letter_code
_entity_poly.pdbx_strand_id
1 'polypeptide(L)'
;DLLIIRNPYVILGLFVMFLFFVILITRMPESRDSEQLLINKILSKLIYNKNYVLGVLAQTFYVGAQIMCWTYIYQYSEKLGISSTKAANFQFIAFILFFAGRGLGTYLLKFTKAENLIYICSIFACLFTSGVIFINNEFGLYSLVIISFFMSVMFPTIYGLSLKGLTEEESKLGAAGLVMAIVGGAIMPKIQGLIIDIGGNNVDDINIIGLTEINFSFILPFLCFFYILNYSIIIKKNEKNLLHIKS
;
A
#
# COMPACT_ATOMS: atom_id res chain seq x y z
N ASP A 1 -33.27 -1.56 9.31
CA ASP A 1 -32.02 -1.56 8.53
C ASP A 1 -30.77 -1.20 9.33
N LEU A 2 -30.85 -0.27 10.31
CA LEU A 2 -29.72 0.07 11.18
C LEU A 2 -29.20 -1.10 12.03
N LEU A 3 -30.07 -2.04 12.41
CA LEU A 3 -29.69 -3.24 13.16
C LEU A 3 -28.81 -4.20 12.36
N ILE A 4 -29.03 -4.29 11.04
CA ILE A 4 -28.24 -5.14 10.14
C ILE A 4 -26.81 -4.61 10.04
N ILE A 5 -26.66 -3.28 9.97
CA ILE A 5 -25.35 -2.63 9.91
C ILE A 5 -24.64 -2.70 11.28
N ARG A 6 -25.38 -2.53 12.39
CA ARG A 6 -24.82 -2.52 13.73
C ARG A 6 -24.23 -3.88 14.16
N ASN A 7 -24.92 -4.98 13.84
CA ASN A 7 -24.56 -6.30 14.35
C ASN A 7 -23.13 -6.76 14.00
N PRO A 8 -22.65 -6.64 12.75
CA PRO A 8 -21.25 -6.95 12.41
C PRO A 8 -20.24 -6.15 13.22
N TYR A 9 -20.51 -4.86 13.47
CA TYR A 9 -19.61 -4.01 14.25
C TYR A 9 -19.58 -4.38 15.73
N VAL A 10 -20.74 -4.77 16.30
CA VAL A 10 -20.81 -5.27 17.68
C VAL A 10 -20.03 -6.57 17.83
N ILE A 11 -20.18 -7.51 16.89
CA ILE A 11 -19.42 -8.78 16.91
C ILE A 11 -17.91 -8.50 16.82
N LEU A 12 -17.50 -7.61 15.90
CA LEU A 12 -16.11 -7.21 15.76
C LEU A 12 -15.58 -6.56 17.05
N GLY A 13 -16.36 -5.66 17.65
CA GLY A 13 -16.02 -5.01 18.92
C GLY A 13 -15.83 -6.01 20.06
N LEU A 14 -16.74 -6.97 20.19
CA LEU A 14 -16.62 -8.04 21.18
C LEU A 14 -15.38 -8.91 20.95
N PHE A 15 -15.06 -9.22 19.69
CA PHE A 15 -13.85 -9.97 19.34
C PHE A 15 -12.57 -9.19 19.70
N VAL A 16 -12.54 -7.90 19.42
CA VAL A 16 -11.41 -7.02 19.80
C VAL A 16 -11.28 -6.94 21.34
N MET A 17 -12.40 -6.82 22.07
CA MET A 17 -12.39 -6.86 23.54
C MET A 17 -11.86 -8.20 24.07
N PHE A 18 -12.25 -9.31 23.46
CA PHE A 18 -11.71 -10.63 23.82
C PHE A 18 -10.18 -10.68 23.64
N LEU A 19 -9.67 -10.22 22.48
CA LEU A 19 -8.22 -10.14 22.25
C LEU A 19 -7.52 -9.23 23.25
N PHE A 20 -8.13 -8.09 23.60
CA PHE A 20 -7.60 -7.20 24.64
C PHE A 20 -7.43 -7.91 26.00
N PHE A 21 -8.43 -8.68 26.44
CA PHE A 21 -8.32 -9.46 27.66
C PHE A 21 -7.24 -10.55 27.58
N VAL A 22 -7.12 -11.22 26.43
CA VAL A 22 -6.05 -12.22 26.20
C VAL A 22 -4.67 -11.57 26.35
N ILE A 23 -4.48 -10.38 25.76
CA ILE A 23 -3.22 -9.63 25.84
C ILE A 23 -2.93 -9.19 27.28
N LEU A 24 -3.95 -8.71 28.02
CA LEU A 24 -3.78 -8.30 29.41
C LEU A 24 -3.33 -9.45 30.33
N ILE A 25 -3.81 -10.67 30.06
CA ILE A 25 -3.46 -11.86 30.89
C ILE A 25 -2.09 -12.40 30.44
N THR A 26 -1.65 -12.13 29.22
CA THR A 26 -0.36 -12.60 28.69
C THR A 26 0.78 -11.78 29.27
N ARG A 27 1.68 -12.43 30.00
CA ARG A 27 2.89 -11.78 30.52
C ARG A 27 3.77 -11.34 29.36
N MET A 28 3.87 -10.04 29.13
CA MET A 28 4.82 -9.47 28.19
C MET A 28 6.17 -9.27 28.89
N PRO A 29 7.30 -9.47 28.20
CA PRO A 29 8.61 -9.13 28.75
C PRO A 29 8.68 -7.62 28.99
N GLU A 30 9.08 -7.24 30.22
CA GLU A 30 9.29 -5.84 30.59
C GLU A 30 10.57 -5.32 29.93
N SER A 31 10.49 -4.15 29.27
CA SER A 31 11.68 -3.45 28.80
C SER A 31 12.34 -2.71 29.97
N ARG A 32 13.66 -2.89 30.14
CA ARG A 32 14.41 -2.25 31.23
C ARG A 32 14.81 -0.83 30.85
N ASP A 33 14.88 0.07 31.83
CA ASP A 33 15.21 1.50 31.67
C ASP A 33 16.54 1.81 30.95
N SER A 34 17.47 0.86 30.88
CA SER A 34 18.71 0.97 30.12
C SER A 34 18.53 1.00 28.58
N GLU A 35 17.33 0.69 28.09
CA GLU A 35 17.03 0.59 26.65
C GLU A 35 16.78 1.95 25.99
N GLN A 36 16.40 3.02 26.71
CA GLN A 36 16.07 4.31 26.09
C GLN A 36 17.27 4.98 25.38
N LEU A 37 18.44 4.91 25.98
CA LEU A 37 19.69 5.41 25.34
C LEU A 37 20.07 4.56 24.13
N LEU A 38 19.83 3.26 24.20
CA LEU A 38 20.04 2.32 23.10
C LEU A 38 19.06 2.58 21.95
N ILE A 39 17.78 2.81 22.25
CA ILE A 39 16.73 3.13 21.27
C ILE A 39 17.08 4.39 20.48
N ASN A 40 17.50 5.47 21.15
CA ASN A 40 17.89 6.72 20.46
C ASN A 40 19.09 6.52 19.53
N LYS A 41 20.06 5.70 19.94
CA LYS A 41 21.22 5.38 19.10
C LYS A 41 20.84 4.54 17.88
N ILE A 42 19.96 3.55 18.08
CA ILE A 42 19.45 2.70 16.97
C ILE A 42 18.60 3.54 16.02
N LEU A 43 17.69 4.39 16.55
CA LEU A 43 16.86 5.27 15.74
C LEU A 43 17.69 6.20 14.86
N SER A 44 18.75 6.80 15.44
CA SER A 44 19.69 7.62 14.69
C SER A 44 20.33 6.82 13.54
N LYS A 45 20.80 5.60 13.79
CA LYS A 45 21.36 4.74 12.74
C LYS A 45 20.37 4.41 11.64
N LEU A 46 19.10 4.12 11.99
CA LEU A 46 18.04 3.84 11.03
C LEU A 46 17.73 5.04 10.14
N ILE A 47 17.65 6.25 10.70
CA ILE A 47 17.41 7.49 9.95
C ILE A 47 18.55 7.78 8.97
N TYR A 48 19.79 7.47 9.31
CA TYR A 48 20.93 7.63 8.40
C TYR A 48 21.09 6.48 7.41
N ASN A 49 20.37 5.36 7.58
CA ASN A 49 20.39 4.26 6.64
C ASN A 49 19.48 4.56 5.43
N LYS A 50 20.09 4.92 4.31
CA LYS A 50 19.38 5.30 3.07
C LYS A 50 18.42 4.22 2.58
N ASN A 51 18.81 2.94 2.63
CA ASN A 51 17.95 1.84 2.17
C ASN A 51 16.70 1.72 3.04
N TYR A 52 16.84 1.86 4.35
CA TYR A 52 15.74 1.84 5.29
C TYR A 52 14.78 3.02 5.08
N VAL A 53 15.31 4.24 5.00
CA VAL A 53 14.49 5.46 4.81
C VAL A 53 13.73 5.42 3.50
N LEU A 54 14.39 5.05 2.39
CA LEU A 54 13.73 4.87 1.09
C LEU A 54 12.64 3.79 1.17
N GLY A 55 12.86 2.73 1.95
CA GLY A 55 11.88 1.68 2.18
C GLY A 55 10.67 2.14 2.98
N VAL A 56 10.87 2.92 4.05
CA VAL A 56 9.76 3.51 4.83
C VAL A 56 8.91 4.43 3.96
N LEU A 57 9.53 5.28 3.14
CA LEU A 57 8.81 6.13 2.18
C LEU A 57 8.08 5.29 1.13
N ALA A 58 8.72 4.23 0.59
CA ALA A 58 8.06 3.33 -0.36
C ALA A 58 6.85 2.62 0.27
N GLN A 59 6.95 2.24 1.54
CA GLN A 59 5.85 1.63 2.29
C GLN A 59 4.70 2.63 2.50
N THR A 60 5.01 3.88 2.85
CA THR A 60 4.02 4.96 3.01
C THR A 60 3.26 5.21 1.71
N PHE A 61 3.97 5.36 0.59
CA PHE A 61 3.35 5.55 -0.72
C PHE A 61 2.58 4.31 -1.18
N TYR A 62 3.09 3.11 -0.88
CA TYR A 62 2.38 1.88 -1.21
C TYR A 62 1.02 1.79 -0.51
N VAL A 63 0.98 1.98 0.81
CA VAL A 63 -0.29 1.91 1.55
C VAL A 63 -1.25 3.02 1.10
N GLY A 64 -0.72 4.21 0.84
CA GLY A 64 -1.48 5.30 0.26
C GLY A 64 -2.12 4.91 -1.07
N ALA A 65 -1.34 4.40 -2.02
CA ALA A 65 -1.82 3.97 -3.33
C ALA A 65 -2.86 2.85 -3.23
N GLN A 66 -2.64 1.87 -2.36
CA GLN A 66 -3.56 0.76 -2.13
C GLN A 66 -4.93 1.26 -1.67
N ILE A 67 -4.97 2.09 -0.64
CA ILE A 67 -6.23 2.61 -0.10
C ILE A 67 -6.91 3.53 -1.12
N MET A 68 -6.16 4.40 -1.82
CA MET A 68 -6.69 5.24 -2.90
C MET A 68 -7.36 4.39 -3.99
N CYS A 69 -6.69 3.37 -4.52
CA CYS A 69 -7.25 2.51 -5.56
C CYS A 69 -8.53 1.82 -5.09
N TRP A 70 -8.62 1.36 -3.86
CA TRP A 70 -9.79 0.65 -3.34
C TRP A 70 -10.94 1.58 -2.99
N THR A 71 -10.66 2.73 -2.37
CA THR A 71 -11.69 3.68 -1.97
C THR A 71 -12.42 4.25 -3.17
N TYR A 72 -11.69 4.57 -4.24
CA TYR A 72 -12.25 5.29 -5.38
C TYR A 72 -12.78 4.40 -6.51
N ILE A 73 -12.91 3.07 -6.30
CA ILE A 73 -13.64 2.17 -7.22
C ILE A 73 -15.10 2.60 -7.36
N TYR A 74 -15.75 3.01 -6.25
CA TYR A 74 -17.15 3.42 -6.25
C TYR A 74 -17.36 4.70 -7.05
N GLN A 75 -16.58 5.75 -6.81
CA GLN A 75 -16.67 7.02 -7.53
C GLN A 75 -16.33 6.85 -9.02
N TYR A 76 -15.34 6.02 -9.33
CA TYR A 76 -15.05 5.71 -10.73
C TYR A 76 -16.19 4.96 -11.41
N SER A 77 -16.85 4.04 -10.72
CA SER A 77 -18.03 3.34 -11.22
C SER A 77 -19.22 4.27 -11.38
N GLU A 78 -19.45 5.19 -10.45
CA GLU A 78 -20.52 6.20 -10.49
C GLU A 78 -20.40 7.07 -11.74
N LYS A 79 -19.22 7.57 -12.06
CA LYS A 79 -18.95 8.29 -13.31
C LYS A 79 -19.36 7.53 -14.56
N LEU A 80 -19.22 6.20 -14.55
CA LEU A 80 -19.62 5.34 -15.69
C LEU A 80 -21.11 4.99 -15.67
N GLY A 81 -21.91 5.54 -14.75
CA GLY A 81 -23.31 5.22 -14.58
C GLY A 81 -23.56 3.79 -14.05
N ILE A 82 -22.55 3.17 -13.44
CA ILE A 82 -22.62 1.83 -12.88
C ILE A 82 -23.24 1.92 -11.47
N SER A 83 -24.28 1.09 -11.22
CA SER A 83 -24.95 1.09 -9.92
C SER A 83 -24.00 0.68 -8.77
N SER A 84 -24.24 1.20 -7.56
CA SER A 84 -23.44 0.90 -6.37
C SER A 84 -23.34 -0.61 -6.06
N THR A 85 -24.39 -1.39 -6.37
CA THR A 85 -24.36 -2.84 -6.22
C THR A 85 -23.35 -3.50 -7.15
N LYS A 86 -23.26 -3.05 -8.41
CA LYS A 86 -22.24 -3.54 -9.36
C LYS A 86 -20.85 -3.06 -8.96
N ALA A 87 -20.71 -1.82 -8.48
CA ALA A 87 -19.43 -1.30 -7.95
C ALA A 87 -18.92 -2.16 -6.78
N ALA A 88 -19.80 -2.60 -5.88
CA ALA A 88 -19.45 -3.54 -4.81
C ALA A 88 -18.90 -4.87 -5.33
N ASN A 89 -19.44 -5.39 -6.45
CA ASN A 89 -18.91 -6.61 -7.08
C ASN A 89 -17.49 -6.39 -7.63
N PHE A 90 -17.20 -5.24 -8.25
CA PHE A 90 -15.84 -4.89 -8.68
C PHE A 90 -14.87 -4.80 -7.50
N GLN A 91 -15.31 -4.20 -6.39
CA GLN A 91 -14.52 -4.16 -5.16
C GLN A 91 -14.24 -5.56 -4.62
N PHE A 92 -15.23 -6.45 -4.64
CA PHE A 92 -15.06 -7.83 -4.21
C PHE A 92 -14.07 -8.60 -5.10
N ILE A 93 -14.18 -8.43 -6.44
CA ILE A 93 -13.24 -9.01 -7.41
C ILE A 93 -11.81 -8.47 -7.16
N ALA A 94 -11.66 -7.19 -6.86
CA ALA A 94 -10.37 -6.61 -6.53
C ALA A 94 -9.72 -7.28 -5.30
N PHE A 95 -10.52 -7.60 -4.27
CA PHE A 95 -10.04 -8.36 -3.10
C PHE A 95 -9.67 -9.80 -3.45
N ILE A 96 -10.46 -10.49 -4.27
CA ILE A 96 -10.12 -11.85 -4.75
C ILE A 96 -8.78 -11.82 -5.51
N LEU A 97 -8.61 -10.87 -6.43
CA LEU A 97 -7.36 -10.71 -7.18
C LEU A 97 -6.17 -10.39 -6.25
N PHE A 98 -6.41 -9.59 -5.23
CA PHE A 98 -5.38 -9.31 -4.23
C PHE A 98 -4.96 -10.57 -3.46
N PHE A 99 -5.90 -11.39 -3.02
CA PHE A 99 -5.59 -12.67 -2.36
C PHE A 99 -4.88 -13.65 -3.30
N ALA A 100 -5.36 -13.80 -4.53
CA ALA A 100 -4.75 -14.65 -5.54
C ALA A 100 -3.32 -14.19 -5.86
N GLY A 101 -3.12 -12.88 -6.05
CA GLY A 101 -1.82 -12.28 -6.27
C GLY A 101 -0.85 -12.50 -5.11
N ARG A 102 -1.34 -12.45 -3.86
CA ARG A 102 -0.52 -12.71 -2.67
C ARG A 102 -0.05 -14.17 -2.60
N GLY A 103 -0.94 -15.13 -2.88
CA GLY A 103 -0.60 -16.54 -2.95
C GLY A 103 0.43 -16.83 -4.06
N LEU A 104 0.16 -16.34 -5.26
CA LEU A 104 1.04 -16.53 -6.41
C LEU A 104 2.40 -15.83 -6.20
N GLY A 105 2.39 -14.60 -5.71
CA GLY A 105 3.62 -13.84 -5.47
C GLY A 105 4.49 -14.47 -4.39
N THR A 106 3.89 -14.98 -3.31
CA THR A 106 4.62 -15.74 -2.28
C THR A 106 5.24 -17.01 -2.87
N TYR A 107 4.53 -17.68 -3.77
CA TYR A 107 5.08 -18.84 -4.50
C TYR A 107 6.25 -18.45 -5.42
N LEU A 108 6.10 -17.35 -6.16
CA LEU A 108 7.14 -16.83 -7.06
C LEU A 108 8.40 -16.39 -6.32
N LEU A 109 8.32 -15.94 -5.07
CA LEU A 109 9.48 -15.60 -4.25
C LEU A 109 10.40 -16.79 -3.95
N LYS A 110 9.94 -18.03 -4.14
CA LYS A 110 10.80 -19.23 -4.05
C LYS A 110 11.79 -19.33 -5.22
N PHE A 111 11.44 -18.74 -6.37
CA PHE A 111 12.20 -18.85 -7.61
C PHE A 111 12.79 -17.52 -8.07
N THR A 112 12.28 -16.41 -7.56
CA THR A 112 12.63 -15.07 -8.01
C THR A 112 13.11 -14.23 -6.83
N LYS A 113 14.12 -13.39 -7.05
CA LYS A 113 14.56 -12.42 -6.04
C LYS A 113 13.47 -11.38 -5.77
N ALA A 114 13.32 -10.99 -4.51
CA ALA A 114 12.33 -10.02 -4.07
C ALA A 114 12.42 -8.68 -4.83
N GLU A 115 13.65 -8.23 -5.15
CA GLU A 115 13.91 -7.00 -5.89
C GLU A 115 13.37 -7.06 -7.33
N ASN A 116 13.43 -8.24 -7.97
CA ASN A 116 12.88 -8.42 -9.31
C ASN A 116 11.36 -8.48 -9.30
N LEU A 117 10.79 -9.14 -8.29
CA LEU A 117 9.33 -9.27 -8.18
C LEU A 117 8.67 -7.91 -7.97
N ILE A 118 9.18 -7.09 -7.03
CA ILE A 118 8.64 -5.74 -6.80
C ILE A 118 8.83 -4.84 -8.02
N TYR A 119 9.96 -4.96 -8.73
CA TYR A 119 10.21 -4.21 -9.98
C TYR A 119 9.14 -4.51 -11.04
N ILE A 120 8.87 -5.80 -11.30
CA ILE A 120 7.86 -6.22 -12.28
C ILE A 120 6.47 -5.75 -11.84
N CYS A 121 6.09 -5.98 -10.58
CA CYS A 121 4.80 -5.56 -10.05
C CYS A 121 4.60 -4.04 -10.14
N SER A 122 5.65 -3.25 -9.88
CA SER A 122 5.58 -1.78 -9.98
C SER A 122 5.39 -1.29 -11.41
N ILE A 123 6.03 -1.94 -12.41
CA ILE A 123 5.81 -1.60 -13.82
C ILE A 123 4.35 -1.84 -14.20
N PHE A 124 3.80 -3.01 -13.87
CA PHE A 124 2.40 -3.31 -14.18
C PHE A 124 1.43 -2.40 -13.42
N ALA A 125 1.72 -2.08 -12.15
CA ALA A 125 0.92 -1.12 -11.40
C ALA A 125 0.90 0.27 -12.07
N CYS A 126 2.06 0.78 -12.52
CA CYS A 126 2.13 2.04 -13.28
C CYS A 126 1.37 1.94 -14.61
N LEU A 127 1.52 0.83 -15.35
CA LEU A 127 0.84 0.63 -16.63
C LEU A 127 -0.69 0.63 -16.47
N PHE A 128 -1.22 -0.15 -15.54
CA PHE A 128 -2.66 -0.21 -15.32
C PHE A 128 -3.21 1.08 -14.71
N THR A 129 -2.45 1.77 -13.83
CA THR A 129 -2.86 3.08 -13.32
C THR A 129 -2.91 4.11 -14.45
N SER A 130 -2.00 4.07 -15.41
CA SER A 130 -2.09 4.88 -16.64
C SER A 130 -3.38 4.56 -17.42
N GLY A 131 -3.76 3.29 -17.49
CA GLY A 131 -5.05 2.87 -18.06
C GLY A 131 -6.24 3.52 -17.34
N VAL A 132 -6.23 3.57 -16.00
CA VAL A 132 -7.28 4.25 -15.22
C VAL A 132 -7.35 5.74 -15.53
N ILE A 133 -6.20 6.40 -15.72
CA ILE A 133 -6.14 7.84 -16.02
C ILE A 133 -6.69 8.15 -17.41
N PHE A 134 -6.24 7.44 -18.44
CA PHE A 134 -6.48 7.81 -19.82
C PHE A 134 -7.67 7.10 -20.49
N ILE A 135 -8.11 5.95 -19.96
CA ILE A 135 -9.22 5.18 -20.55
C ILE A 135 -10.51 5.52 -19.80
N ASN A 136 -11.37 6.27 -20.47
CA ASN A 136 -12.61 6.80 -19.91
C ASN A 136 -13.82 5.90 -20.17
N ASN A 137 -13.71 4.60 -19.83
CA ASN A 137 -14.78 3.61 -19.99
C ASN A 137 -14.57 2.43 -19.02
N GLU A 138 -15.34 1.36 -19.18
CA GLU A 138 -15.25 0.15 -18.33
C GLU A 138 -13.85 -0.50 -18.31
N PHE A 139 -13.05 -0.37 -19.39
CA PHE A 139 -11.68 -0.88 -19.38
C PHE A 139 -10.77 -0.14 -18.39
N GLY A 140 -11.03 1.15 -18.14
CA GLY A 140 -10.38 1.89 -17.04
C GLY A 140 -10.72 1.29 -15.67
N LEU A 141 -11.98 0.95 -15.44
CA LEU A 141 -12.43 0.28 -14.21
C LEU A 141 -11.81 -1.12 -14.06
N TYR A 142 -11.76 -1.92 -15.14
CA TYR A 142 -11.06 -3.21 -15.11
C TYR A 142 -9.57 -3.05 -14.80
N SER A 143 -8.92 -2.03 -15.36
CA SER A 143 -7.52 -1.70 -15.04
C SER A 143 -7.36 -1.41 -13.56
N LEU A 144 -8.28 -0.65 -12.94
CA LEU A 144 -8.27 -0.33 -11.51
C LEU A 144 -8.41 -1.59 -10.63
N VAL A 145 -9.26 -2.53 -11.04
CA VAL A 145 -9.44 -3.80 -10.35
C VAL A 145 -8.19 -4.69 -10.45
N ILE A 146 -7.58 -4.76 -11.65
CA ILE A 146 -6.39 -5.59 -11.91
C ILE A 146 -5.16 -5.09 -11.14
N ILE A 147 -5.03 -3.80 -10.88
CA ILE A 147 -3.93 -3.24 -10.05
C ILE A 147 -3.83 -3.98 -8.71
N SER A 148 -4.98 -4.41 -8.13
CA SER A 148 -5.02 -5.12 -6.85
C SER A 148 -4.17 -6.38 -6.82
N PHE A 149 -4.10 -7.10 -7.95
CA PHE A 149 -3.25 -8.29 -8.09
C PHE A 149 -1.76 -7.95 -7.90
N PHE A 150 -1.29 -6.89 -8.57
CA PHE A 150 0.12 -6.47 -8.51
C PHE A 150 0.49 -5.82 -7.17
N MET A 151 -0.44 -5.11 -6.54
CA MET A 151 -0.25 -4.53 -5.21
C MET A 151 -0.04 -5.58 -4.12
N SER A 152 -0.62 -6.77 -4.27
CA SER A 152 -0.74 -7.77 -3.22
C SER A 152 0.58 -8.18 -2.56
N VAL A 153 1.67 -8.25 -3.32
CA VAL A 153 3.01 -8.66 -2.85
C VAL A 153 3.91 -7.50 -2.47
N MET A 154 3.54 -6.25 -2.79
CA MET A 154 4.42 -5.10 -2.58
C MET A 154 4.70 -4.86 -1.09
N PHE A 155 3.67 -4.91 -0.22
CA PHE A 155 3.82 -4.66 1.22
C PHE A 155 4.88 -5.57 1.86
N PRO A 156 4.74 -6.90 1.84
CA PRO A 156 5.71 -7.78 2.47
C PRO A 156 7.09 -7.71 1.81
N THR A 157 7.14 -7.43 0.52
CA THR A 157 8.41 -7.32 -0.21
C THR A 157 9.17 -6.05 0.16
N ILE A 158 8.50 -4.89 0.19
CA ILE A 158 9.11 -3.62 0.64
C ILE A 158 9.58 -3.77 2.09
N TYR A 159 8.73 -4.33 2.95
CA TYR A 159 9.02 -4.57 4.36
C TYR A 159 10.30 -5.41 4.54
N GLY A 160 10.38 -6.57 3.89
CA GLY A 160 11.54 -7.45 3.96
C GLY A 160 12.81 -6.83 3.39
N LEU A 161 12.71 -6.12 2.25
CA LEU A 161 13.86 -5.43 1.64
C LEU A 161 14.38 -4.27 2.50
N SER A 162 13.49 -3.57 3.19
CA SER A 162 13.85 -2.42 4.04
C SER A 162 14.58 -2.84 5.31
N LEU A 163 14.31 -4.04 5.82
CA LEU A 163 14.99 -4.60 7.01
C LEU A 163 16.24 -5.42 6.66
N LYS A 164 16.49 -5.68 5.38
CA LYS A 164 17.62 -6.49 4.92
C LYS A 164 18.95 -5.84 5.30
N GLY A 165 19.81 -6.59 5.99
CA GLY A 165 21.14 -6.15 6.42
C GLY A 165 21.17 -5.34 7.72
N LEU A 166 20.04 -5.16 8.40
CA LEU A 166 19.95 -4.61 9.74
C LEU A 166 20.27 -5.68 10.79
N THR A 167 20.80 -5.27 11.93
CA THR A 167 20.95 -6.15 13.11
C THR A 167 19.58 -6.52 13.68
N GLU A 168 19.53 -7.49 14.58
CA GLU A 168 18.26 -7.92 15.22
C GLU A 168 17.57 -6.76 15.95
N GLU A 169 18.33 -5.97 16.71
CA GLU A 169 17.82 -4.82 17.45
C GLU A 169 17.35 -3.70 16.52
N GLU A 170 18.13 -3.38 15.48
CA GLU A 170 17.74 -2.43 14.45
C GLU A 170 16.50 -2.88 13.69
N SER A 171 16.36 -4.19 13.42
CA SER A 171 15.20 -4.74 12.73
C SER A 171 13.93 -4.66 13.58
N LYS A 172 14.00 -4.88 14.90
CA LYS A 172 12.87 -4.74 15.82
C LYS A 172 12.32 -3.30 15.79
N LEU A 173 13.19 -2.30 15.93
CA LEU A 173 12.79 -0.89 15.89
C LEU A 173 12.41 -0.45 14.47
N GLY A 174 13.14 -0.92 13.46
CA GLY A 174 12.86 -0.66 12.05
C GLY A 174 11.51 -1.19 11.60
N ALA A 175 11.11 -2.37 12.10
CA ALA A 175 9.78 -2.93 11.87
C ALA A 175 8.67 -2.01 12.38
N ALA A 176 8.83 -1.41 13.56
CA ALA A 176 7.86 -0.45 14.09
C ALA A 176 7.71 0.77 13.17
N GLY A 177 8.81 1.33 12.65
CA GLY A 177 8.78 2.44 11.71
C GLY A 177 8.08 2.09 10.38
N LEU A 178 8.27 0.87 9.86
CA LEU A 178 7.57 0.39 8.66
C LEU A 178 6.07 0.17 8.91
N VAL A 179 5.67 -0.23 10.12
CA VAL A 179 4.25 -0.29 10.49
C VAL A 179 3.65 1.11 10.62
N MET A 180 4.38 2.08 11.17
CA MET A 180 3.93 3.47 11.22
C MET A 180 3.74 4.09 9.83
N ALA A 181 4.42 3.59 8.80
CA ALA A 181 4.24 4.00 7.41
C ALA A 181 2.80 3.77 6.88
N ILE A 182 1.98 2.97 7.56
CA ILE A 182 0.53 2.80 7.27
C ILE A 182 -0.23 4.13 7.31
N VAL A 183 0.30 5.16 7.98
CA VAL A 183 -0.26 6.52 7.97
C VAL A 183 -0.46 7.08 6.55
N GLY A 184 0.29 6.61 5.55
CA GLY A 184 0.07 6.95 4.15
C GLY A 184 -1.35 6.66 3.67
N GLY A 185 -1.96 5.56 4.17
CA GLY A 185 -3.34 5.19 3.89
C GLY A 185 -4.40 6.11 4.50
N ALA A 186 -4.04 6.94 5.47
CA ALA A 186 -4.94 7.96 6.01
C ALA A 186 -4.80 9.30 5.28
N ILE A 187 -3.59 9.66 4.87
CA ILE A 187 -3.30 10.98 4.29
C ILE A 187 -3.60 11.02 2.80
N MET A 188 -3.13 10.03 2.03
CA MET A 188 -3.18 10.05 0.55
C MET A 188 -4.61 10.01 0.00
N PRO A 189 -5.55 9.18 0.50
CA PRO A 189 -6.93 9.20 0.01
C PRO A 189 -7.63 10.54 0.26
N LYS A 190 -7.31 11.23 1.37
CA LYS A 190 -7.83 12.57 1.62
C LYS A 190 -7.35 13.56 0.57
N ILE A 191 -6.08 13.51 0.20
CA ILE A 191 -5.53 14.38 -0.87
C ILE A 191 -6.19 14.05 -2.21
N GLN A 192 -6.42 12.76 -2.53
CA GLN A 192 -7.13 12.37 -3.74
C GLN A 192 -8.57 12.87 -3.74
N GLY A 193 -9.28 12.80 -2.59
CA GLY A 193 -10.62 13.35 -2.45
C GLY A 193 -10.66 14.85 -2.74
N LEU A 194 -9.70 15.61 -2.19
CA LEU A 194 -9.61 17.06 -2.48
C LEU A 194 -9.40 17.36 -3.97
N ILE A 195 -8.75 16.48 -4.73
CA ILE A 195 -8.60 16.63 -6.18
C ILE A 195 -9.95 16.38 -6.88
N ILE A 196 -10.71 15.40 -6.42
CA ILE A 196 -12.03 15.06 -6.98
C ILE A 196 -13.05 16.16 -6.70
N ASP A 197 -12.95 16.82 -5.55
CA ASP A 197 -13.90 17.86 -5.11
C ASP A 197 -13.58 19.27 -5.66
N ILE A 198 -12.57 19.43 -6.55
CA ILE A 198 -12.17 20.75 -7.07
C ILE A 198 -13.31 21.45 -7.83
N GLY A 199 -14.09 20.71 -8.63
CA GLY A 199 -15.16 21.25 -9.46
C GLY A 199 -16.50 21.33 -8.78
N GLY A 200 -16.72 20.65 -7.67
CA GLY A 200 -18.01 20.61 -6.98
C GLY A 200 -18.29 19.29 -6.28
N ASN A 201 -19.56 18.89 -6.23
CA ASN A 201 -19.97 17.70 -5.48
C ASN A 201 -20.04 16.42 -6.34
N ASN A 202 -19.97 16.52 -7.66
CA ASN A 202 -19.96 15.35 -8.53
C ASN A 202 -18.52 14.99 -8.92
N VAL A 203 -18.33 13.77 -9.39
CA VAL A 203 -16.99 13.21 -9.70
C VAL A 203 -16.46 13.60 -11.08
N ASP A 204 -17.22 14.36 -11.86
CA ASP A 204 -16.95 14.76 -13.24
C ASP A 204 -17.42 16.18 -13.59
N ASP A 205 -17.52 17.07 -12.58
CA ASP A 205 -18.01 18.45 -12.74
C ASP A 205 -17.11 19.27 -13.67
N ILE A 206 -15.78 19.09 -13.63
CA ILE A 206 -14.84 19.77 -14.49
C ILE A 206 -13.85 18.80 -15.18
N ASN A 207 -13.29 19.28 -16.27
CA ASN A 207 -12.18 18.60 -16.96
C ASN A 207 -10.86 19.29 -16.65
N ILE A 208 -9.91 18.56 -16.07
CA ILE A 208 -8.55 19.00 -15.78
C ILE A 208 -7.62 18.41 -16.85
N ILE A 209 -7.06 19.25 -17.70
CA ILE A 209 -6.15 18.85 -18.82
C ILE A 209 -6.80 17.80 -19.76
N GLY A 210 -8.13 17.91 -19.99
CA GLY A 210 -8.85 16.97 -20.86
C GLY A 210 -9.27 15.65 -20.19
N LEU A 211 -9.05 15.51 -18.90
CA LEU A 211 -9.46 14.36 -18.09
C LEU A 211 -10.50 14.80 -17.06
N THR A 212 -11.46 13.95 -16.75
CA THR A 212 -12.38 14.22 -15.65
C THR A 212 -11.64 14.18 -14.31
N GLU A 213 -12.14 14.86 -13.30
CA GLU A 213 -11.54 14.97 -11.96
C GLU A 213 -11.17 13.61 -11.37
N ILE A 214 -12.09 12.65 -11.45
CA ILE A 214 -11.85 11.30 -10.93
C ILE A 214 -10.70 10.61 -11.67
N ASN A 215 -10.63 10.70 -13.01
CA ASN A 215 -9.51 10.12 -13.77
C ASN A 215 -8.20 10.84 -13.47
N PHE A 216 -8.22 12.18 -13.42
CA PHE A 216 -7.04 12.97 -13.10
C PHE A 216 -6.53 12.68 -11.68
N SER A 217 -7.42 12.43 -10.72
CA SER A 217 -7.03 12.13 -9.33
C SER A 217 -6.12 10.90 -9.22
N PHE A 218 -6.22 9.95 -10.16
CA PHE A 218 -5.37 8.75 -10.21
C PHE A 218 -3.91 9.04 -10.60
N ILE A 219 -3.56 10.29 -10.92
CA ILE A 219 -2.15 10.70 -11.03
C ILE A 219 -1.43 10.53 -9.69
N LEU A 220 -2.15 10.66 -8.56
CA LEU A 220 -1.55 10.52 -7.23
C LEU A 220 -1.12 9.06 -6.93
N PRO A 221 -1.98 8.02 -7.05
CA PRO A 221 -1.51 6.63 -6.95
C PRO A 221 -0.48 6.27 -8.03
N PHE A 222 -0.55 6.84 -9.25
CA PHE A 222 0.48 6.65 -10.26
C PHE A 222 1.86 7.13 -9.77
N LEU A 223 1.95 8.34 -9.21
CA LEU A 223 3.19 8.87 -8.64
C LEU A 223 3.71 8.00 -7.48
N CYS A 224 2.81 7.46 -6.67
CA CYS A 224 3.17 6.51 -5.60
C CYS A 224 3.81 5.22 -6.18
N PHE A 225 3.19 4.61 -7.20
CA PHE A 225 3.75 3.42 -7.86
C PHE A 225 5.04 3.73 -8.61
N PHE A 226 5.15 4.91 -9.21
CA PHE A 226 6.37 5.35 -9.85
C PHE A 226 7.52 5.52 -8.84
N TYR A 227 7.25 6.02 -7.63
CA TYR A 227 8.24 6.04 -6.55
C TYR A 227 8.68 4.62 -6.17
N ILE A 228 7.75 3.67 -6.02
CA ILE A 228 8.05 2.27 -5.70
C ILE A 228 8.90 1.63 -6.80
N LEU A 229 8.62 1.95 -8.06
CA LEU A 229 9.43 1.50 -9.20
C LEU A 229 10.87 2.00 -9.08
N ASN A 230 11.06 3.30 -8.81
CA ASN A 230 12.40 3.87 -8.60
C ASN A 230 13.12 3.23 -7.39
N TYR A 231 12.40 3.04 -6.28
CA TYR A 231 12.92 2.31 -5.12
C TYR A 231 13.43 0.92 -5.50
N SER A 232 12.64 0.17 -6.26
CA SER A 232 13.02 -1.18 -6.69
C SER A 232 14.27 -1.20 -7.57
N ILE A 233 14.46 -0.20 -8.44
CA ILE A 233 15.65 -0.04 -9.28
C ILE A 233 16.88 0.24 -8.42
N ILE A 234 16.76 1.13 -7.43
CA ILE A 234 17.85 1.47 -6.52
C ILE A 234 18.30 0.24 -5.73
N ILE A 235 17.36 -0.49 -5.13
CA ILE A 235 17.68 -1.71 -4.37
C ILE A 235 18.34 -2.77 -5.25
N LYS A 236 17.81 -2.99 -6.45
CA LYS A 236 18.38 -3.94 -7.42
C LYS A 236 19.81 -3.57 -7.82
N LYS A 237 20.12 -2.29 -7.97
CA LYS A 237 21.48 -1.80 -8.27
C LYS A 237 22.41 -2.01 -7.09
N ASN A 238 21.98 -1.71 -5.86
CA ASN A 238 22.76 -1.90 -4.65
C ASN A 238 23.13 -3.37 -4.43
N GLU A 239 22.20 -4.28 -4.64
CA GLU A 239 22.44 -5.72 -4.55
C GLU A 239 23.48 -6.22 -5.57
N LYS A 240 23.42 -5.74 -6.82
CA LYS A 240 24.44 -6.09 -7.83
C LYS A 240 25.83 -5.62 -7.43
N ASN A 241 25.96 -4.40 -6.92
CA ASN A 241 27.24 -3.86 -6.48
C ASN A 241 27.84 -4.66 -5.32
N LEU A 242 27.02 -5.12 -4.37
CA LEU A 242 27.47 -5.97 -3.26
C LEU A 242 27.97 -7.34 -3.71
N LEU A 243 27.41 -7.91 -4.77
CA LEU A 243 27.84 -9.18 -5.35
C LEU A 243 29.20 -9.03 -6.05
N HIS A 244 29.45 -7.93 -6.75
CA HIS A 244 30.73 -7.65 -7.41
C HIS A 244 31.88 -7.37 -6.45
N ILE A 245 31.60 -6.92 -5.22
CA ILE A 245 32.65 -6.68 -4.20
C ILE A 245 33.04 -7.99 -3.50
N LYS A 246 32.16 -9.01 -3.52
CA LYS A 246 32.39 -10.31 -2.87
C LYS A 246 32.95 -11.38 -3.82
N SER A 247 32.97 -11.12 -5.12
CA SER A 247 33.62 -11.96 -6.14
C SER A 247 35.07 -11.53 -6.36
#